data_8b2e37436a1442660027983b76941678
#
_entry.id   8b2e37436a1442660027983b76941678
#
_cell.length_a   1.000
_cell.length_b   1.000
_cell.length_c   1.000
_cell.angle_alpha   90.00
_cell.angle_beta   90.00
_cell.angle_gamma   90.00
#
_symmetry.space_group_name_H-M   'P 1'
#
loop_
_entity.id
_entity.type
_entity.pdbx_description
1 polymer ?
#
loop_
_entity_poly.entity_id
_entity_poly.type
_entity_poly.pdbx_seq_one_letter_code
_entity_poly.pdbx_strand_id
1 'polypeptide(L)'
;MPATESPFWNPKTETLPREQLQALQLVKLQHLVRRAWDTSPFHRRLYEKASVTPDQIKTFDDIHRLPFMTREDWMECQAQKPLFGDMITRPESEAIRYHLTSGTSGRQPLRVLDGRKDWSWIADMWCYGFWGFGIRPTDKVFFAFS
;
A
#
# COMPACT_ATOMS: atom_id res chain seq x y z
N MET A 1 2.50 19.14 -35.77
CA MET A 1 3.04 19.53 -34.46
C MET A 1 3.04 18.28 -33.58
N PRO A 2 4.12 17.90 -32.90
CA PRO A 2 4.03 16.80 -31.96
C PRO A 2 2.96 17.16 -30.95
N ALA A 3 2.07 16.19 -30.65
CA ALA A 3 1.08 16.35 -29.58
C ALA A 3 1.85 16.74 -28.31
N THR A 4 1.49 17.87 -27.72
CA THR A 4 2.07 18.30 -26.44
C THR A 4 1.79 17.20 -25.43
N GLU A 5 2.84 16.52 -25.00
CA GLU A 5 2.75 15.47 -24.01
C GLU A 5 2.08 16.01 -22.73
N SER A 6 1.12 15.28 -22.19
CA SER A 6 0.43 15.70 -20.95
C SER A 6 1.46 16.03 -19.86
N PRO A 7 1.30 17.13 -19.11
CA PRO A 7 2.14 17.40 -17.94
C PRO A 7 1.90 16.42 -16.79
N PHE A 8 0.86 15.58 -16.88
CA PHE A 8 0.44 14.64 -15.86
C PHE A 8 0.57 13.20 -16.33
N TRP A 9 1.01 12.30 -15.45
CA TRP A 9 0.98 10.85 -15.68
C TRP A 9 -0.46 10.35 -15.81
N ASN A 10 -1.29 10.72 -14.83
CA ASN A 10 -2.70 10.37 -14.82
C ASN A 10 -3.58 11.63 -14.72
N PRO A 11 -3.88 12.29 -15.83
CA PRO A 11 -4.67 13.52 -15.84
C PRO A 11 -6.01 13.39 -15.11
N LYS A 12 -6.64 12.20 -15.17
CA LYS A 12 -7.94 11.96 -14.55
C LYS A 12 -7.92 12.13 -13.03
N THR A 13 -6.84 11.73 -12.37
CA THR A 13 -6.73 11.83 -10.91
C THR A 13 -5.96 13.06 -10.45
N GLU A 14 -4.95 13.49 -11.23
CA GLU A 14 -4.10 14.62 -10.85
C GLU A 14 -4.76 15.98 -11.04
N THR A 15 -5.82 16.04 -11.88
CA THR A 15 -6.60 17.27 -12.09
C THR A 15 -7.98 17.27 -11.42
N LEU A 16 -8.25 16.29 -10.55
CA LEU A 16 -9.50 16.25 -9.81
C LEU A 16 -9.64 17.45 -8.88
N PRO A 17 -10.83 18.08 -8.82
CA PRO A 17 -11.15 18.99 -7.73
C PRO A 17 -10.95 18.33 -6.36
N ARG A 18 -10.52 19.13 -5.38
CA ARG A 18 -10.18 18.62 -4.03
C ARG A 18 -11.26 17.74 -3.42
N GLU A 19 -12.51 18.14 -3.53
CA GLU A 19 -13.67 17.41 -3.00
C GLU A 19 -13.82 16.03 -3.64
N GLN A 20 -13.65 15.95 -4.97
CA GLN A 20 -13.74 14.68 -5.70
C GLN A 20 -12.56 13.76 -5.37
N LEU A 21 -11.38 14.34 -5.19
CA LEU A 21 -10.21 13.57 -4.75
C LEU A 21 -10.42 12.99 -3.35
N GLN A 22 -10.94 13.79 -2.41
CA GLN A 22 -11.27 13.33 -1.06
C GLN A 22 -12.34 12.25 -1.06
N ALA A 23 -13.39 12.39 -1.87
CA ALA A 23 -14.41 11.35 -2.02
C ALA A 23 -13.81 10.04 -2.55
N LEU A 24 -12.93 10.11 -3.56
CA LEU A 24 -12.21 8.94 -4.08
C LEU A 24 -11.30 8.30 -3.01
N GLN A 25 -10.59 9.12 -2.24
CA GLN A 25 -9.73 8.65 -1.15
C GLN A 25 -10.53 7.93 -0.06
N LEU A 26 -11.71 8.48 0.31
CA LEU A 26 -12.59 7.85 1.29
C LEU A 26 -13.07 6.48 0.81
N VAL A 27 -13.53 6.36 -0.42
CA VAL A 27 -13.95 5.06 -0.99
C VAL A 27 -12.80 4.04 -0.94
N LYS A 28 -11.59 4.45 -1.31
CA LYS A 28 -10.41 3.58 -1.24
C LYS A 28 -10.06 3.18 0.19
N LEU A 29 -10.14 4.11 1.15
CA LEU A 29 -9.91 3.85 2.57
C LEU A 29 -10.91 2.82 3.11
N GLN A 30 -12.20 3.02 2.84
CA GLN A 30 -13.26 2.10 3.25
C GLN A 30 -13.03 0.68 2.69
N HIS A 31 -12.69 0.57 1.42
CA HIS A 31 -12.35 -0.71 0.80
C HIS A 31 -11.14 -1.38 1.44
N LEU A 32 -10.10 -0.60 1.73
CA LEU A 32 -8.87 -1.12 2.36
C LEU A 32 -9.16 -1.65 3.77
N VAL A 33 -9.86 -0.87 4.58
CA VAL A 33 -10.21 -1.23 5.96
C VAL A 33 -11.14 -2.46 5.98
N ARG A 34 -12.16 -2.50 5.12
CA ARG A 34 -13.05 -3.65 4.99
C ARG A 34 -12.27 -4.90 4.59
N ARG A 35 -11.41 -4.81 3.59
CA ARG A 35 -10.59 -5.92 3.15
C ARG A 35 -9.66 -6.41 4.26
N ALA A 36 -8.97 -5.50 4.96
CA ALA A 36 -8.09 -5.87 6.06
C ALA A 36 -8.86 -6.60 7.17
N TRP A 37 -10.06 -6.13 7.50
CA TRP A 37 -10.96 -6.79 8.45
C TRP A 37 -11.37 -8.18 8.04
N ASP A 38 -11.80 -8.34 6.77
CA ASP A 38 -12.39 -9.59 6.29
C ASP A 38 -11.35 -10.68 6.02
N THR A 39 -10.12 -10.29 5.63
CA THR A 39 -9.14 -11.24 5.08
C THR A 39 -7.85 -11.36 5.90
N SER A 40 -7.59 -10.47 6.86
CA SER A 40 -6.40 -10.51 7.69
C SER A 40 -6.76 -10.71 9.16
N PRO A 41 -6.54 -11.89 9.75
CA PRO A 41 -6.79 -12.12 11.17
C PRO A 41 -6.02 -11.16 12.08
N PHE A 42 -4.81 -10.79 11.71
CA PHE A 42 -4.02 -9.80 12.44
C PHE A 42 -4.72 -8.44 12.52
N HIS A 43 -5.13 -7.87 11.37
CA HIS A 43 -5.79 -6.56 11.35
C HIS A 43 -7.15 -6.60 12.04
N ARG A 44 -7.88 -7.71 11.90
CA ARG A 44 -9.15 -7.89 12.61
C ARG A 44 -8.96 -7.78 14.11
N ARG A 45 -8.02 -8.54 14.70
CA ARG A 45 -7.72 -8.45 16.16
C ARG A 45 -7.27 -7.05 16.57
N LEU A 46 -6.47 -6.39 15.72
CA LEU A 46 -5.99 -5.04 15.99
C LEU A 46 -7.15 -4.04 16.07
N TYR A 47 -8.09 -4.12 15.12
CA TYR A 47 -9.28 -3.25 15.09
C TYR A 47 -10.26 -3.57 16.22
N GLU A 48 -10.50 -4.84 16.50
CA GLU A 48 -11.34 -5.28 17.65
C GLU A 48 -10.79 -4.75 18.97
N LYS A 49 -9.48 -4.85 19.20
CA LYS A 49 -8.82 -4.31 20.39
C LYS A 49 -9.00 -2.79 20.52
N ALA A 50 -9.04 -2.08 19.42
CA ALA A 50 -9.31 -0.63 19.37
C ALA A 50 -10.81 -0.30 19.39
N SER A 51 -11.70 -1.29 19.42
CA SER A 51 -13.15 -1.12 19.30
C SER A 51 -13.58 -0.38 18.04
N VAL A 52 -12.89 -0.63 16.93
CA VAL A 52 -13.17 -0.03 15.62
C VAL A 52 -13.67 -1.10 14.65
N THR A 53 -14.73 -0.76 13.92
CA THR A 53 -15.25 -1.59 12.83
C THR A 53 -15.22 -0.84 11.51
N PRO A 54 -15.18 -1.56 10.36
CA PRO A 54 -15.18 -0.92 9.04
C PRO A 54 -16.37 0.04 8.80
N ASP A 55 -17.53 -0.26 9.39
CA ASP A 55 -18.75 0.56 9.21
C ASP A 55 -18.68 1.92 9.92
N GLN A 56 -17.72 2.11 10.81
CA GLN A 56 -17.47 3.37 11.49
C GLN A 56 -16.63 4.35 10.67
N ILE A 57 -16.03 3.89 9.58
CA ILE A 57 -15.24 4.75 8.66
C ILE A 57 -16.21 5.37 7.66
N LYS A 58 -16.75 6.55 7.98
CA LYS A 58 -17.75 7.26 7.19
C LYS A 58 -17.19 8.53 6.53
N THR A 59 -16.17 9.11 7.11
CA THR A 59 -15.47 10.29 6.62
C THR A 59 -13.98 10.01 6.51
N PHE A 60 -13.24 10.85 5.78
CA PHE A 60 -11.79 10.70 5.69
C PHE A 60 -11.10 10.90 7.06
N ASP A 61 -11.66 11.76 7.91
CA ASP A 61 -11.12 12.01 9.25
C ASP A 61 -11.25 10.81 10.19
N ASP A 62 -12.14 9.86 9.91
CA ASP A 62 -12.25 8.62 10.69
C ASP A 62 -11.00 7.72 10.56
N ILE A 63 -10.06 8.06 9.69
CA ILE A 63 -8.73 7.40 9.65
C ILE A 63 -8.02 7.47 11.01
N HIS A 64 -8.26 8.53 11.78
CA HIS A 64 -7.68 8.72 13.11
C HIS A 64 -8.19 7.73 14.16
N ARG A 65 -9.26 7.00 13.86
CA ARG A 65 -9.77 5.92 14.73
C ARG A 65 -9.01 4.61 14.55
N LEU A 66 -8.36 4.46 13.40
CA LEU A 66 -7.61 3.24 13.12
C LEU A 66 -6.38 3.16 14.03
N PRO A 67 -6.14 2.02 14.67
CA PRO A 67 -4.96 1.84 15.51
C PRO A 67 -3.68 1.83 14.68
N PHE A 68 -2.61 2.32 15.25
CA PHE A 68 -1.27 2.17 14.68
C PHE A 68 -0.81 0.72 14.81
N MET A 69 -0.09 0.27 13.82
CA MET A 69 0.67 -0.96 13.82
C MET A 69 2.16 -0.61 13.93
N THR A 70 2.84 -1.22 14.88
CA THR A 70 4.28 -1.04 15.06
C THR A 70 5.09 -2.09 14.30
N ARG A 71 6.38 -1.87 14.17
CA ARG A 71 7.30 -2.88 13.65
C ARG A 71 7.32 -4.12 14.54
N GLU A 72 7.25 -3.92 15.83
CA GLU A 72 7.23 -4.98 16.85
C GLU A 72 6.00 -5.87 16.70
N ASP A 73 4.82 -5.31 16.48
CA ASP A 73 3.59 -6.05 16.20
C ASP A 73 3.75 -6.95 14.96
N TRP A 74 4.40 -6.42 13.92
CA TRP A 74 4.66 -7.18 12.70
C TRP A 74 5.65 -8.32 12.93
N MET A 75 6.75 -8.04 13.63
CA MET A 75 7.75 -9.05 13.97
C MET A 75 7.15 -10.18 14.80
N GLU A 76 6.35 -9.85 15.80
CA GLU A 76 5.65 -10.83 16.64
C GLU A 76 4.68 -11.68 15.83
N CYS A 77 3.90 -11.06 14.94
CA CYS A 77 2.98 -11.75 14.05
C CYS A 77 3.72 -12.77 13.17
N GLN A 78 4.87 -12.41 12.60
CA GLN A 78 5.68 -13.32 11.80
C GLN A 78 6.41 -14.39 12.61
N ALA A 79 6.72 -14.14 13.87
CA ALA A 79 7.29 -15.13 14.77
C ALA A 79 6.25 -16.20 15.17
N GLN A 80 5.01 -15.78 15.42
CA GLN A 80 3.91 -16.68 15.77
C GLN A 80 3.44 -17.53 14.59
N LYS A 81 3.46 -16.99 13.38
CA LYS A 81 3.09 -17.69 12.13
C LYS A 81 4.14 -17.47 11.04
N PRO A 82 5.18 -18.29 11.01
CA PRO A 82 6.15 -18.25 9.93
C PRO A 82 5.51 -18.64 8.59
N LEU A 83 5.89 -18.04 7.48
CA LEU A 83 6.96 -17.05 7.23
C LEU A 83 6.46 -15.60 7.27
N PHE A 84 5.17 -15.35 6.94
CA PHE A 84 4.63 -14.01 6.64
C PHE A 84 3.69 -13.48 7.71
N GLY A 85 3.38 -14.26 8.73
CA GLY A 85 2.36 -13.92 9.70
C GLY A 85 0.94 -14.15 9.18
N ASP A 86 -0.06 -13.77 9.97
CA ASP A 86 -1.47 -13.78 9.55
C ASP A 86 -2.01 -12.38 9.19
N MET A 87 -1.11 -11.47 8.84
CA MET A 87 -1.49 -10.16 8.32
C MET A 87 -1.69 -10.15 6.79
N ILE A 88 -1.30 -11.22 6.11
CA ILE A 88 -1.52 -11.37 4.67
C ILE A 88 -3.01 -11.37 4.36
N THR A 89 -3.38 -10.68 3.28
CA THR A 89 -4.78 -10.53 2.82
C THR A 89 -5.12 -11.40 1.62
N ARG A 90 -4.21 -12.31 1.25
CA ARG A 90 -4.34 -13.26 0.13
C ARG A 90 -3.60 -14.55 0.45
N PRO A 91 -3.96 -15.65 -0.19
CA PRO A 91 -3.18 -16.89 -0.14
C PRO A 91 -1.75 -16.66 -0.65
N GLU A 92 -0.77 -17.31 -0.03
CA GLU A 92 0.64 -17.26 -0.47
C GLU A 92 0.81 -17.73 -1.92
N SER A 93 -0.06 -18.61 -2.41
CA SER A 93 -0.07 -19.09 -3.79
C SER A 93 -0.35 -18.01 -4.85
N GLU A 94 -0.92 -16.88 -4.45
CA GLU A 94 -1.13 -15.73 -5.34
C GLU A 94 0.05 -14.75 -5.36
N ALA A 95 1.05 -14.99 -4.52
CA ALA A 95 2.23 -14.15 -4.48
C ALA A 95 3.11 -14.37 -5.70
N ILE A 96 3.67 -13.29 -6.22
CA ILE A 96 4.63 -13.32 -7.34
C ILE A 96 6.06 -13.06 -6.87
N ARG A 97 6.22 -12.47 -5.68
CA ARG A 97 7.51 -12.21 -5.06
C ARG A 97 7.35 -11.93 -3.56
N TYR A 98 8.46 -12.00 -2.87
CA TYR A 98 8.60 -11.41 -1.55
C TYR A 98 9.89 -10.58 -1.49
N HIS A 99 9.94 -9.63 -0.59
CA HIS A 99 11.15 -8.89 -0.29
C HIS A 99 11.36 -8.80 1.22
N LEU A 100 12.60 -8.51 1.59
CA LEU A 100 13.01 -8.36 2.97
C LEU A 100 13.35 -6.90 3.23
N THR A 101 12.95 -6.40 4.39
CA THR A 101 13.48 -5.12 4.85
C THR A 101 14.93 -5.32 5.29
N SER A 102 15.77 -4.29 5.12
CA SER A 102 17.13 -4.33 5.67
C SER A 102 17.07 -4.49 7.18
N GLY A 103 17.66 -5.56 7.69
CA GLY A 103 17.76 -5.84 9.14
C GLY A 103 18.80 -4.97 9.84
N THR A 104 18.79 -3.64 9.61
CA THR A 104 19.68 -2.71 10.30
C THR A 104 19.52 -2.85 11.81
N SER A 105 20.59 -2.86 12.55
CA SER A 105 20.63 -2.97 14.04
C SER A 105 20.47 -4.39 14.61
N GLY A 106 20.80 -5.45 13.86
CA GLY A 106 20.75 -6.83 14.36
C GLY A 106 19.35 -7.41 14.56
N ARG A 107 18.30 -6.68 14.15
CA ARG A 107 16.90 -7.14 14.19
C ARG A 107 16.61 -8.03 12.98
N GLN A 108 15.73 -8.99 13.16
CA GLN A 108 15.27 -9.83 12.06
C GLN A 108 14.57 -8.97 10.98
N PRO A 109 14.85 -9.23 9.68
CA PRO A 109 14.17 -8.55 8.59
C PRO A 109 12.70 -8.94 8.56
N LEU A 110 11.84 -7.96 8.24
CA LEU A 110 10.44 -8.23 7.95
C LEU A 110 10.31 -8.78 6.53
N ARG A 111 9.41 -9.74 6.38
CA ARG A 111 9.06 -10.33 5.08
C ARG A 111 7.77 -9.70 4.58
N VAL A 112 7.82 -9.18 3.37
CA VAL A 112 6.67 -8.57 2.70
C VAL A 112 6.34 -9.40 1.47
N LEU A 113 5.09 -9.81 1.35
CA LEU A 113 4.59 -10.64 0.27
C LEU A 113 3.78 -9.78 -0.70
N ASP A 114 4.15 -9.80 -1.98
CA ASP A 114 3.49 -9.02 -3.02
C ASP A 114 2.77 -9.92 -4.02
N GLY A 115 1.52 -9.59 -4.28
CA GLY A 115 0.76 -10.12 -5.41
C GLY A 115 0.95 -9.26 -6.67
N ARG A 116 0.46 -9.75 -7.80
CA ARG A 116 0.56 -9.03 -9.09
C ARG A 116 -0.05 -7.62 -9.04
N LYS A 117 -1.19 -7.47 -8.37
CA LYS A 117 -1.87 -6.16 -8.26
C LYS A 117 -1.09 -5.19 -7.39
N ASP A 118 -0.47 -5.69 -6.32
CA ASP A 118 0.33 -4.87 -5.41
C ASP A 118 1.55 -4.32 -6.16
N TRP A 119 2.21 -5.18 -6.94
CA TRP A 119 3.36 -4.78 -7.73
C TRP A 119 3.00 -3.83 -8.87
N SER A 120 1.88 -4.05 -9.56
CA SER A 120 1.40 -3.12 -10.60
C SER A 120 1.10 -1.74 -10.00
N TRP A 121 0.51 -1.70 -8.81
CA TRP A 121 0.23 -0.44 -8.12
C TRP A 121 1.51 0.30 -7.70
N ILE A 122 2.50 -0.42 -7.17
CA ILE A 122 3.82 0.15 -6.84
C ILE A 122 4.47 0.75 -8.09
N ALA A 123 4.43 0.03 -9.23
CA ALA A 123 4.98 0.51 -10.48
C ALA A 123 4.26 1.79 -10.96
N ASP A 124 2.93 1.84 -10.84
CA ASP A 124 2.15 3.03 -11.20
C ASP A 124 2.51 4.23 -10.30
N MET A 125 2.72 4.00 -9.00
CA MET A 125 3.17 5.07 -8.08
C MET A 125 4.55 5.62 -8.46
N TRP A 126 5.48 4.77 -8.90
CA TRP A 126 6.76 5.22 -9.42
C TRP A 126 6.62 6.09 -10.67
N CYS A 127 5.63 5.80 -11.53
CA CYS A 127 5.36 6.60 -12.73
C CYS A 127 4.98 8.05 -12.40
N TYR A 128 4.22 8.30 -11.33
CA TYR A 128 3.94 9.68 -10.87
C TYR A 128 5.24 10.44 -10.54
N GLY A 129 6.16 9.80 -9.81
CA GLY A 129 7.45 10.38 -9.48
C GLY A 129 8.30 10.65 -10.74
N PHE A 130 8.47 9.66 -11.59
CA PHE A 130 9.25 9.79 -12.82
C PHE A 130 8.70 10.87 -13.74
N TRP A 131 7.36 10.92 -13.90
CA TRP A 131 6.72 11.96 -14.73
C TRP A 131 6.93 13.35 -14.16
N GLY A 132 6.83 13.50 -12.83
CA GLY A 132 7.12 14.74 -12.11
C GLY A 132 8.56 15.23 -12.28
N PHE A 133 9.52 14.29 -12.36
CA PHE A 133 10.94 14.60 -12.67
C PHE A 133 11.21 14.84 -14.16
N GLY A 134 10.20 14.76 -15.02
CA GLY A 134 10.35 14.97 -16.45
C GLY A 134 10.81 13.74 -17.23
N ILE A 135 10.90 12.57 -16.60
CA ILE A 135 11.24 11.32 -17.30
C ILE A 135 10.05 10.88 -18.15
N ARG A 136 10.32 10.47 -19.38
CA ARG A 136 9.34 10.09 -20.38
C ARG A 136 9.62 8.69 -20.93
N PRO A 137 8.64 8.02 -21.58
CA PRO A 137 8.83 6.67 -22.15
C PRO A 137 9.97 6.54 -23.16
N THR A 138 10.39 7.65 -23.74
CA THR A 138 11.52 7.70 -24.70
C THR A 138 12.88 7.79 -24.02
N ASP A 139 12.93 8.08 -22.71
CA ASP A 139 14.17 8.23 -21.99
C ASP A 139 14.79 6.88 -21.65
N LYS A 140 16.10 6.87 -21.55
CA LYS A 140 16.88 5.72 -21.09
C LYS A 140 17.26 5.93 -19.64
N VAL A 141 16.82 5.04 -18.78
CA VAL A 141 17.12 5.09 -17.35
C VAL A 141 18.15 4.01 -17.02
N PHE A 142 19.20 4.42 -16.35
CA PHE A 142 20.25 3.51 -15.86
C PHE A 142 20.20 3.41 -14.34
N PHE A 143 20.08 2.20 -13.84
CA PHE A 143 20.11 1.90 -12.40
C PHE A 143 21.51 1.37 -12.03
N ALA A 144 22.26 2.14 -11.25
CA ALA A 144 23.64 1.82 -10.85
C ALA A 144 23.72 1.06 -9.50
N PHE A 145 22.76 0.20 -9.22
CA PHE A 145 22.76 -0.62 -8.00
C PHE A 145 22.17 -2.00 -8.26
N SER A 146 22.62 -2.98 -7.51
CA SER A 146 22.20 -4.38 -7.54
C SER A 146 21.25 -4.69 -6.39
#